data_dc29de95701c801fd897d0211d40e5a8
#
_entry.id   dc29de95701c801fd897d0211d40e5a8
#
_cell.length_a   1.000
_cell.length_b   1.000
_cell.length_c   1.000
_cell.angle_alpha   90.00
_cell.angle_beta   90.00
_cell.angle_gamma   90.00
#
_symmetry.space_group_name_H-M   'P 1'
#
loop_
_entity.id
_entity.type
_entity.pdbx_description
1 polymer ?
#
loop_
_entity_poly.entity_id
_entity_poly.type
_entity_poly.pdbx_seq_one_letter_code
_entity_poly.pdbx_strand_id
1 'polypeptide(L)'
;MKVVGIHGILHDYLTAPQIENEWLLALQGGLEVAGNPRIERNEFTCVGYGDFFRPSGTRSGYTPSLSYTDIEGEWEEELLLKWWHEAATLSAKNRSGEDELGENGTIQDPEFQGRGRIPEIAQRALKQLSKSKYFKAWGSEKVLIFALKQVRRYLYDKELKDKILQRVTEKVTQETRVIIGHSLGSVVAYEALCANPQWNVHTLVTLGSPLGIQNLIFDALTPTPENGQGVWPNVEQWFNIADKGDIVALEKELAPHFGSVTDLLVYNGWESHDVKRYLTAKETGCAVATGIFE
;
A
#
# COMPACT_ATOMS: atom_id res chain seq x y z
N MET A 1 -19.37 9.71 9.89
CA MET A 1 -18.25 8.74 9.96
C MET A 1 -16.97 9.50 10.30
N LYS A 2 -16.33 9.21 11.41
CA LYS A 2 -15.11 9.92 11.82
C LYS A 2 -13.85 9.41 11.10
N VAL A 3 -13.80 8.11 10.79
CA VAL A 3 -12.64 7.46 10.17
C VAL A 3 -13.05 6.77 8.88
N VAL A 4 -12.30 7.02 7.81
CA VAL A 4 -12.48 6.38 6.50
C VAL A 4 -11.22 5.59 6.16
N GLY A 5 -11.36 4.27 5.97
CA GLY A 5 -10.31 3.38 5.51
C GLY A 5 -10.33 3.19 3.99
N ILE A 6 -9.15 3.19 3.36
CA ILE A 6 -8.99 2.99 1.92
C ILE A 6 -8.00 1.84 1.72
N HIS A 7 -8.50 0.69 1.24
CA HIS A 7 -7.71 -0.52 1.09
C HIS A 7 -6.74 -0.46 -0.11
N GLY A 8 -5.77 -1.36 -0.14
CA GLY A 8 -4.81 -1.54 -1.23
C GLY A 8 -5.37 -2.40 -2.38
N ILE A 9 -4.43 -3.01 -3.13
CA ILE A 9 -4.72 -3.96 -4.22
C ILE A 9 -5.18 -5.32 -3.68
N LEU A 10 -5.60 -6.22 -4.60
CA LEU A 10 -5.98 -7.62 -4.31
C LEU A 10 -7.24 -7.78 -3.44
N HIS A 11 -8.12 -6.78 -3.43
CA HIS A 11 -9.41 -6.82 -2.75
C HIS A 11 -10.59 -6.96 -3.72
N ASP A 12 -10.35 -7.47 -4.92
CA ASP A 12 -11.31 -7.52 -6.03
C ASP A 12 -12.58 -8.30 -5.72
N TYR A 13 -12.48 -9.31 -4.87
CA TYR A 13 -13.59 -10.18 -4.49
C TYR A 13 -14.10 -9.98 -3.07
N LEU A 14 -13.53 -9.03 -2.33
CA LEU A 14 -14.02 -8.63 -1.02
C LEU A 14 -15.06 -7.51 -1.16
N THR A 15 -16.07 -7.55 -0.32
CA THR A 15 -17.04 -6.47 -0.22
C THR A 15 -16.59 -5.42 0.78
N ALA A 16 -17.02 -4.16 0.61
CA ALA A 16 -16.72 -3.10 1.57
C ALA A 16 -17.06 -3.47 3.02
N PRO A 17 -18.23 -4.09 3.33
CA PRO A 17 -18.54 -4.54 4.69
C PRO A 17 -17.59 -5.61 5.26
N GLN A 18 -17.04 -6.50 4.42
CA GLN A 18 -16.04 -7.48 4.87
C GLN A 18 -14.75 -6.79 5.27
N ILE A 19 -14.22 -5.93 4.41
CA ILE A 19 -13.00 -5.15 4.67
C ILE A 19 -13.21 -4.28 5.92
N GLU A 20 -14.32 -3.57 5.99
CA GLU A 20 -14.68 -2.70 7.11
C GLU A 20 -14.69 -3.45 8.44
N ASN A 21 -15.27 -4.65 8.48
CA ASN A 21 -15.31 -5.45 9.70
C ASN A 21 -13.92 -5.89 10.17
N GLU A 22 -13.06 -6.35 9.24
CA GLU A 22 -11.69 -6.76 9.56
C GLU A 22 -10.82 -5.59 10.02
N TRP A 23 -10.94 -4.46 9.33
CA TRP A 23 -10.16 -3.25 9.64
C TRP A 23 -10.57 -2.64 10.97
N LEU A 24 -11.89 -2.55 11.22
CA LEU A 24 -12.39 -1.99 12.48
C LEU A 24 -11.88 -2.78 13.69
N LEU A 25 -11.93 -4.11 13.65
CA LEU A 25 -11.43 -4.95 14.74
C LEU A 25 -9.93 -4.74 14.98
N ALA A 26 -9.14 -4.69 13.92
CA ALA A 26 -7.70 -4.48 14.02
C ALA A 26 -7.38 -3.07 14.57
N LEU A 27 -8.07 -2.04 14.07
CA LEU A 27 -7.89 -0.66 14.52
C LEU A 27 -8.31 -0.46 15.98
N GLN A 28 -9.40 -1.08 16.42
CA GLN A 28 -9.80 -1.08 17.83
C GLN A 28 -8.70 -1.68 18.72
N GLY A 29 -8.04 -2.74 18.25
CA GLY A 29 -6.87 -3.31 18.92
C GLY A 29 -5.70 -2.32 19.00
N GLY A 30 -5.39 -1.64 17.91
CA GLY A 30 -4.34 -0.61 17.88
C GLY A 30 -4.63 0.57 18.82
N LEU A 31 -5.86 1.07 18.82
CA LEU A 31 -6.30 2.12 19.75
C LEU A 31 -6.15 1.68 21.22
N GLU A 32 -6.56 0.46 21.55
CA GLU A 32 -6.44 -0.10 22.89
C GLU A 32 -4.97 -0.23 23.31
N VAL A 33 -4.10 -0.76 22.45
CA VAL A 33 -2.64 -0.86 22.70
C VAL A 33 -2.01 0.53 22.87
N ALA A 34 -2.55 1.55 22.21
CA ALA A 34 -2.13 2.94 22.36
C ALA A 34 -2.69 3.62 23.62
N GLY A 35 -3.56 2.94 24.39
CA GLY A 35 -4.21 3.49 25.58
C GLY A 35 -5.36 4.46 25.28
N ASN A 36 -5.92 4.41 24.07
CA ASN A 36 -7.02 5.27 23.63
C ASN A 36 -8.37 4.54 23.65
N PRO A 37 -9.50 5.27 23.73
CA PRO A 37 -10.82 4.69 23.59
C PRO A 37 -11.01 4.00 22.24
N ARG A 38 -11.81 2.93 22.23
CA ARG A 38 -12.25 2.29 20.98
C ARG A 38 -13.23 3.19 20.24
N ILE A 39 -13.19 3.14 18.92
CA ILE A 39 -14.20 3.76 18.07
C ILE A 39 -15.40 2.80 17.88
N GLU A 40 -16.57 3.37 17.76
CA GLU A 40 -17.80 2.61 17.49
C GLU A 40 -17.91 2.23 16.02
N ARG A 41 -18.70 1.18 15.73
CA ARG A 41 -18.90 0.72 14.35
C ARG A 41 -19.47 1.80 13.43
N ASN A 42 -20.33 2.67 13.94
CA ASN A 42 -20.90 3.79 13.19
C ASN A 42 -19.96 4.97 12.97
N GLU A 43 -18.77 4.93 13.54
CA GLU A 43 -17.73 5.96 13.38
C GLU A 43 -16.69 5.58 12.31
N PHE A 44 -16.68 4.32 11.84
CA PHE A 44 -15.72 3.79 10.88
C PHE A 44 -16.41 3.29 9.60
N THR A 45 -15.79 3.52 8.45
CA THR A 45 -16.19 2.90 7.18
C THR A 45 -14.98 2.65 6.29
N CYS A 46 -15.10 1.70 5.36
CA CYS A 46 -14.11 1.46 4.31
C CYS A 46 -14.66 1.78 2.93
N VAL A 47 -13.79 2.32 2.09
CA VAL A 47 -14.05 2.50 0.66
C VAL A 47 -13.70 1.19 -0.06
N GLY A 48 -14.72 0.49 -0.55
CA GLY A 48 -14.50 -0.71 -1.36
C GLY A 48 -14.47 -0.34 -2.85
N TYR A 49 -13.34 -0.52 -3.51
CA TYR A 49 -13.18 -0.23 -4.95
C TYR A 49 -12.53 -1.37 -5.75
N GLY A 50 -12.24 -2.50 -5.08
CA GLY A 50 -11.60 -3.66 -5.72
C GLY A 50 -12.40 -4.21 -6.89
N ASP A 51 -13.72 -4.12 -6.87
CA ASP A 51 -14.61 -4.57 -7.94
C ASP A 51 -14.34 -3.90 -9.31
N PHE A 52 -13.79 -2.70 -9.34
CA PHE A 52 -13.41 -2.01 -10.58
C PHE A 52 -12.22 -2.66 -11.30
N PHE A 53 -11.46 -3.49 -10.62
CA PHE A 53 -10.37 -4.25 -11.22
C PHE A 53 -10.80 -5.60 -11.79
N ARG A 54 -12.03 -6.02 -11.54
CA ARG A 54 -12.54 -7.29 -12.08
C ARG A 54 -12.65 -7.22 -13.60
N PRO A 55 -12.22 -8.26 -14.32
CA PRO A 55 -12.49 -8.36 -15.74
C PRO A 55 -14.01 -8.43 -16.00
N SER A 56 -14.47 -7.75 -17.05
CA SER A 56 -15.89 -7.74 -17.43
C SER A 56 -16.41 -9.15 -17.67
N GLY A 57 -17.57 -9.50 -17.10
CA GLY A 57 -18.22 -10.79 -17.30
C GLY A 57 -17.66 -11.95 -16.48
N THR A 58 -16.70 -11.71 -15.58
CA THR A 58 -16.15 -12.78 -14.73
C THR A 58 -16.95 -12.99 -13.47
N ARG A 59 -17.16 -14.29 -13.11
CA ARG A 59 -17.75 -14.68 -11.81
C ARG A 59 -16.69 -14.60 -10.71
N SER A 60 -17.15 -14.56 -9.45
CA SER A 60 -16.27 -14.60 -8.29
C SER A 60 -15.33 -15.82 -8.36
N GLY A 61 -14.04 -15.61 -8.09
CA GLY A 61 -13.02 -16.66 -8.08
C GLY A 61 -12.26 -16.83 -9.42
N TYR A 62 -12.52 -15.99 -10.43
CA TYR A 62 -11.70 -16.00 -11.64
C TYR A 62 -10.36 -15.32 -11.38
N THR A 63 -9.29 -16.09 -11.43
CA THR A 63 -7.91 -15.58 -11.52
C THR A 63 -7.47 -15.64 -12.97
N PRO A 64 -7.10 -14.53 -13.61
CA PRO A 64 -6.56 -14.55 -14.97
C PRO A 64 -5.38 -15.52 -15.08
N SER A 65 -5.27 -16.23 -16.20
CA SER A 65 -4.10 -17.07 -16.47
C SER A 65 -2.94 -16.17 -16.88
N LEU A 66 -2.34 -15.46 -15.93
CA LEU A 66 -1.21 -14.57 -16.15
C LEU A 66 0.12 -15.31 -16.04
N SER A 67 1.08 -14.91 -16.87
CA SER A 67 2.46 -15.40 -16.91
C SER A 67 3.43 -14.22 -17.07
N TYR A 68 4.72 -14.47 -16.99
CA TYR A 68 5.75 -13.43 -17.17
C TYR A 68 5.64 -12.69 -18.52
N THR A 69 5.03 -13.30 -19.53
CA THR A 69 4.79 -12.67 -20.85
C THR A 69 3.70 -11.59 -20.81
N ASP A 70 2.93 -11.54 -19.74
CA ASP A 70 1.88 -10.53 -19.53
C ASP A 70 2.40 -9.28 -18.82
N ILE A 71 3.69 -9.24 -18.46
CA ILE A 71 4.35 -8.01 -17.97
C ILE A 71 4.54 -7.09 -19.16
N GLU A 72 3.92 -5.90 -19.09
CA GLU A 72 3.85 -4.96 -20.20
C GLU A 72 4.64 -3.68 -19.90
N GLY A 73 5.59 -3.38 -20.78
CA GLY A 73 6.34 -2.13 -20.77
C GLY A 73 7.34 -2.00 -19.62
N GLU A 74 8.15 -0.98 -19.73
CA GLU A 74 9.27 -0.70 -18.81
C GLU A 74 8.79 -0.45 -17.36
N TRP A 75 7.60 0.12 -17.19
CA TRP A 75 7.08 0.48 -15.86
C TRP A 75 6.79 -0.74 -14.96
N GLU A 76 6.08 -1.75 -15.49
CA GLU A 76 5.76 -2.97 -14.71
C GLU A 76 7.04 -3.74 -14.40
N GLU A 77 7.98 -3.80 -15.36
CA GLU A 77 9.27 -4.44 -15.19
C GLU A 77 10.11 -3.72 -14.12
N GLU A 78 10.22 -2.39 -14.18
CA GLU A 78 11.01 -1.62 -13.23
C GLU A 78 10.48 -1.76 -11.80
N LEU A 79 9.15 -1.71 -11.59
CA LEU A 79 8.58 -1.92 -10.27
C LEU A 79 8.84 -3.34 -9.75
N LEU A 80 8.72 -4.35 -10.62
CA LEU A 80 9.04 -5.74 -10.27
C LEU A 80 10.50 -5.90 -9.86
N LEU A 81 11.44 -5.28 -10.59
CA LEU A 81 12.86 -5.32 -10.30
C LEU A 81 13.21 -4.60 -9.00
N LYS A 82 12.57 -3.46 -8.70
CA LYS A 82 12.74 -2.76 -7.41
C LYS A 82 12.29 -3.64 -6.25
N TRP A 83 11.14 -4.32 -6.35
CA TRP A 83 10.69 -5.26 -5.32
C TRP A 83 11.67 -6.43 -5.15
N TRP A 84 12.21 -6.96 -6.24
CA TRP A 84 13.19 -8.04 -6.16
C TRP A 84 14.49 -7.59 -5.49
N HIS A 85 15.02 -6.43 -5.87
CA HIS A 85 16.23 -5.85 -5.29
C HIS A 85 16.07 -5.62 -3.78
N GLU A 86 14.96 -5.02 -3.34
CA GLU A 86 14.68 -4.80 -1.92
C GLU A 86 14.55 -6.13 -1.15
N ALA A 87 13.84 -7.10 -1.70
CA ALA A 87 13.74 -8.43 -1.08
C ALA A 87 15.09 -9.14 -0.95
N ALA A 88 15.98 -8.98 -1.93
CA ALA A 88 17.35 -9.50 -1.90
C ALA A 88 18.19 -8.80 -0.82
N THR A 89 18.11 -7.47 -0.76
CA THR A 89 18.81 -6.63 0.22
C THR A 89 18.41 -6.98 1.65
N LEU A 90 17.11 -7.10 1.91
CA LEU A 90 16.58 -7.50 3.23
C LEU A 90 17.01 -8.94 3.60
N SER A 91 17.04 -9.85 2.63
CA SER A 91 17.50 -11.22 2.84
C SER A 91 19.00 -11.29 3.15
N ALA A 92 19.81 -10.40 2.57
CA ALA A 92 21.24 -10.31 2.85
C ALA A 92 21.50 -9.72 4.26
N LYS A 93 20.79 -8.66 4.64
CA LYS A 93 20.87 -8.05 5.98
C LYS A 93 20.52 -9.03 7.10
N ASN A 94 19.49 -9.86 6.90
CA ASN A 94 19.09 -10.87 7.90
C ASN A 94 20.13 -11.99 8.10
N ARG A 95 21.07 -12.18 7.17
CA ARG A 95 22.17 -13.13 7.31
C ARG A 95 23.39 -12.59 8.07
N SER A 96 23.57 -11.29 8.07
CA SER A 96 24.68 -10.63 8.78
C SER A 96 24.37 -10.27 10.22
N GLY A 97 23.14 -10.43 10.68
CA GLY A 97 22.70 -10.19 12.07
C GLY A 97 21.84 -11.34 12.56
N GLU A 98 22.39 -12.10 13.49
CA GLU A 98 21.79 -13.03 14.44
C GLU A 98 20.26 -13.23 14.37
N ASP A 99 19.79 -14.05 13.42
CA ASP A 99 18.52 -14.78 13.53
C ASP A 99 18.73 -16.16 12.89
N GLU A 100 19.27 -17.07 13.70
CA GLU A 100 19.21 -18.51 13.46
C GLU A 100 17.76 -18.95 13.60
N LEU A 101 17.00 -19.01 12.51
CA LEU A 101 15.87 -19.95 12.37
C LEU A 101 15.32 -19.90 10.94
N GLY A 102 15.67 -20.90 10.14
CA GLY A 102 14.89 -21.29 8.95
C GLY A 102 15.66 -21.24 7.64
N GLU A 103 15.89 -22.42 7.09
CA GLU A 103 16.25 -22.65 5.68
C GLU A 103 15.19 -22.05 4.74
N ASN A 104 15.36 -20.79 4.36
CA ASN A 104 14.58 -20.18 3.29
C ASN A 104 15.52 -19.66 2.21
N GLY A 105 15.24 -20.10 0.99
CA GLY A 105 16.05 -19.89 -0.19
C GLY A 105 16.60 -18.48 -0.32
N THR A 106 17.90 -18.42 -0.56
CA THR A 106 18.64 -17.18 -0.81
C THR A 106 18.05 -16.48 -2.03
N ILE A 107 17.50 -15.28 -1.85
CA ILE A 107 17.18 -14.40 -2.97
C ILE A 107 18.51 -13.84 -3.46
N GLN A 108 18.89 -14.15 -4.69
CA GLN A 108 20.06 -13.56 -5.33
C GLN A 108 19.68 -12.19 -5.87
N ASP A 109 20.52 -11.18 -5.59
CA ASP A 109 20.41 -9.87 -6.18
C ASP A 109 20.53 -9.99 -7.70
N PRO A 110 19.71 -9.28 -8.49
CA PRO A 110 19.90 -9.17 -9.91
C PRO A 110 21.26 -8.50 -10.15
N GLU A 111 22.29 -9.29 -10.44
CA GLU A 111 23.52 -8.74 -11.00
C GLU A 111 23.15 -8.08 -12.33
N PHE A 112 23.25 -6.75 -12.35
CA PHE A 112 23.01 -5.92 -13.52
C PHE A 112 24.18 -6.09 -14.51
N GLN A 113 24.47 -7.31 -14.92
CA GLN A 113 25.43 -7.62 -15.97
C GLN A 113 24.70 -7.99 -17.25
N GLY A 114 24.51 -6.96 -18.08
CA GLY A 114 24.14 -7.12 -19.47
C GLY A 114 22.63 -7.07 -19.73
N ARG A 115 22.27 -6.42 -20.84
CA ARG A 115 20.94 -6.40 -21.45
C ARG A 115 20.53 -7.82 -21.86
N GLY A 116 20.12 -8.65 -20.90
CA GLY A 116 19.38 -9.86 -21.16
C GLY A 116 18.02 -9.51 -21.78
N ARG A 117 17.41 -10.43 -22.49
CA ARG A 117 16.06 -10.22 -23.00
C ARG A 117 15.13 -9.99 -21.81
N ILE A 118 14.38 -8.88 -21.84
CA ILE A 118 13.42 -8.42 -20.83
C ILE A 118 12.58 -9.57 -20.22
N PRO A 119 12.00 -10.51 -21.00
CA PRO A 119 11.19 -11.59 -20.47
C PRO A 119 11.92 -12.54 -19.50
N GLU A 120 13.20 -12.77 -19.70
CA GLU A 120 13.97 -13.72 -18.87
C GLU A 120 14.25 -13.16 -17.47
N ILE A 121 14.52 -11.85 -17.38
CA ILE A 121 14.77 -11.16 -16.13
C ILE A 121 13.46 -11.10 -15.31
N ALA A 122 12.36 -10.72 -15.95
CA ALA A 122 11.04 -10.67 -15.33
C ALA A 122 10.60 -12.05 -14.81
N GLN A 123 10.81 -13.11 -15.58
CA GLN A 123 10.52 -14.48 -15.15
C GLN A 123 11.33 -14.87 -13.93
N ARG A 124 12.62 -14.52 -13.89
CA ARG A 124 13.50 -14.79 -12.76
C ARG A 124 13.05 -14.00 -11.52
N ALA A 125 12.73 -12.72 -11.68
CA ALA A 125 12.24 -11.87 -10.61
C ALA A 125 10.95 -12.43 -9.98
N LEU A 126 9.95 -12.77 -10.79
CA LEU A 126 8.70 -13.38 -10.35
C LEU A 126 8.94 -14.66 -9.56
N LYS A 127 9.78 -15.55 -10.10
CA LYS A 127 10.12 -16.82 -9.45
C LYS A 127 10.83 -16.63 -8.12
N GLN A 128 11.70 -15.65 -8.00
CA GLN A 128 12.40 -15.36 -6.75
C GLN A 128 11.46 -14.72 -5.72
N LEU A 129 10.66 -13.74 -6.14
CA LEU A 129 9.71 -13.06 -5.27
C LEU A 129 8.62 -14.01 -4.77
N SER A 130 8.03 -14.84 -5.63
CA SER A 130 6.97 -15.80 -5.23
C SER A 130 7.42 -16.81 -4.18
N LYS A 131 8.73 -17.08 -4.09
CA LYS A 131 9.34 -17.96 -3.09
C LYS A 131 9.81 -17.23 -1.84
N SER A 132 9.86 -15.90 -1.89
CA SER A 132 10.35 -15.10 -0.79
C SER A 132 9.35 -15.08 0.37
N LYS A 133 9.86 -14.96 1.61
CA LYS A 133 9.03 -14.78 2.80
C LYS A 133 8.18 -13.50 2.72
N TYR A 134 8.65 -12.48 2.01
CA TYR A 134 8.01 -11.17 1.89
C TYR A 134 6.73 -11.19 1.03
N PHE A 135 6.63 -12.11 0.07
CA PHE A 135 5.46 -12.30 -0.80
C PHE A 135 4.71 -13.60 -0.53
N LYS A 136 5.05 -14.35 0.51
CA LYS A 136 4.40 -15.62 0.82
C LYS A 136 2.87 -15.48 0.99
N ALA A 137 2.42 -14.38 1.55
CA ALA A 137 0.99 -14.07 1.69
C ALA A 137 0.28 -13.83 0.34
N TRP A 138 1.00 -13.45 -0.71
CA TRP A 138 0.45 -13.21 -2.06
C TRP A 138 0.38 -14.48 -2.92
N GLY A 139 1.08 -15.53 -2.53
CA GLY A 139 0.87 -16.91 -2.92
C GLY A 139 1.38 -17.34 -4.29
N SER A 140 1.47 -16.51 -5.33
CA SER A 140 1.91 -16.96 -6.67
C SER A 140 2.40 -15.82 -7.56
N GLU A 141 3.19 -16.18 -8.61
CA GLU A 141 3.64 -15.27 -9.65
C GLU A 141 2.46 -14.54 -10.34
N LYS A 142 1.32 -15.22 -10.52
CA LYS A 142 0.10 -14.65 -11.13
C LYS A 142 -0.45 -13.48 -10.30
N VAL A 143 -0.45 -13.62 -8.99
CA VAL A 143 -0.93 -12.58 -8.08
C VAL A 143 0.01 -11.38 -8.10
N LEU A 144 1.33 -11.59 -8.19
CA LEU A 144 2.31 -10.50 -8.35
C LEU A 144 2.08 -9.71 -9.64
N ILE A 145 1.90 -10.41 -10.77
CA ILE A 145 1.60 -9.76 -12.06
C ILE A 145 0.28 -8.99 -11.97
N PHE A 146 -0.73 -9.59 -11.37
CA PHE A 146 -2.03 -8.94 -11.21
C PHE A 146 -1.93 -7.68 -10.33
N ALA A 147 -1.12 -7.73 -9.28
CA ALA A 147 -0.83 -6.58 -8.43
C ALA A 147 -0.16 -5.43 -9.21
N LEU A 148 0.87 -5.73 -10.01
CA LEU A 148 1.52 -4.74 -10.88
C LEU A 148 0.52 -4.06 -11.82
N LYS A 149 -0.35 -4.86 -12.45
CA LYS A 149 -1.38 -4.33 -13.37
C LYS A 149 -2.41 -3.46 -12.66
N GLN A 150 -2.81 -3.79 -11.44
CA GLN A 150 -3.75 -2.96 -10.68
C GLN A 150 -3.14 -1.59 -10.35
N VAL A 151 -1.88 -1.56 -9.88
CA VAL A 151 -1.19 -0.30 -9.58
C VAL A 151 -1.06 0.54 -10.86
N ARG A 152 -0.56 -0.06 -11.95
CA ARG A 152 -0.42 0.65 -13.23
C ARG A 152 -1.76 1.19 -13.75
N ARG A 153 -2.82 0.38 -13.70
CA ARG A 153 -4.16 0.82 -14.12
C ARG A 153 -4.68 1.99 -13.29
N TYR A 154 -4.49 1.97 -11.98
CA TYR A 154 -4.88 3.11 -11.16
C TYR A 154 -4.14 4.38 -11.58
N LEU A 155 -2.84 4.30 -11.82
CA LEU A 155 -2.03 5.48 -12.16
C LEU A 155 -2.34 6.06 -13.54
N TYR A 156 -2.60 5.22 -14.54
CA TYR A 156 -2.65 5.62 -15.95
C TYR A 156 -4.02 5.48 -16.63
N ASP A 157 -4.98 4.79 -16.03
CA ASP A 157 -6.36 4.72 -16.52
C ASP A 157 -7.18 5.80 -15.81
N LYS A 158 -7.30 6.96 -16.47
CA LYS A 158 -8.00 8.11 -15.91
C LYS A 158 -9.44 7.81 -15.54
N GLU A 159 -10.17 7.04 -16.37
CA GLU A 159 -11.57 6.71 -16.10
C GLU A 159 -11.71 5.84 -14.85
N LEU A 160 -10.81 4.88 -14.68
CA LEU A 160 -10.76 4.05 -13.48
C LEU A 160 -10.40 4.87 -12.25
N LYS A 161 -9.37 5.73 -12.35
CA LYS A 161 -8.95 6.64 -11.26
C LYS A 161 -10.12 7.52 -10.82
N ASP A 162 -10.78 8.18 -11.76
CA ASP A 162 -11.91 9.07 -11.48
C ASP A 162 -13.06 8.34 -10.76
N LYS A 163 -13.39 7.11 -11.18
CA LYS A 163 -14.40 6.27 -10.50
C LYS A 163 -14.00 5.91 -9.07
N ILE A 164 -12.73 5.59 -8.84
CA ILE A 164 -12.22 5.26 -7.50
C ILE A 164 -12.28 6.49 -6.60
N LEU A 165 -11.79 7.65 -7.08
CA LEU A 165 -11.82 8.91 -6.33
C LEU A 165 -13.25 9.37 -6.03
N GLN A 166 -14.18 9.19 -6.97
CA GLN A 166 -15.61 9.44 -6.74
C GLN A 166 -16.14 8.57 -5.58
N ARG A 167 -15.81 7.28 -5.55
CA ARG A 167 -16.23 6.37 -4.48
C ARG A 167 -15.67 6.76 -3.11
N VAL A 168 -14.46 7.33 -3.06
CA VAL A 168 -13.92 7.95 -1.84
C VAL A 168 -14.76 9.15 -1.42
N THR A 169 -15.04 10.04 -2.38
CA THR A 169 -15.83 11.26 -2.14
C THR A 169 -17.24 10.95 -1.57
N GLU A 170 -17.86 9.86 -2.01
CA GLU A 170 -19.17 9.41 -1.50
C GLU A 170 -19.14 8.94 -0.03
N LYS A 171 -17.96 8.59 0.49
CA LYS A 171 -17.78 8.10 1.88
C LYS A 171 -17.31 9.17 2.84
N VAL A 172 -16.57 10.16 2.37
CA VAL A 172 -16.11 11.29 3.18
C VAL A 172 -17.25 12.24 3.48
N THR A 173 -17.43 12.59 4.73
CA THR A 173 -18.46 13.52 5.23
C THR A 173 -17.84 14.68 6.01
N GLN A 174 -18.64 15.67 6.38
CA GLN A 174 -18.18 16.78 7.23
C GLN A 174 -17.69 16.32 8.63
N GLU A 175 -18.10 15.12 9.07
CA GLU A 175 -17.65 14.53 10.33
C GLU A 175 -16.35 13.73 10.18
N THR A 176 -15.86 13.52 8.96
CA THR A 176 -14.65 12.74 8.73
C THR A 176 -13.43 13.53 9.19
N ARG A 177 -12.71 12.95 10.14
CA ARG A 177 -11.53 13.55 10.76
C ARG A 177 -10.24 12.83 10.36
N VAL A 178 -10.31 11.54 10.07
CA VAL A 178 -9.15 10.70 9.76
C VAL A 178 -9.40 9.92 8.48
N ILE A 179 -8.41 9.91 7.59
CA ILE A 179 -8.35 8.99 6.44
C ILE A 179 -7.15 8.08 6.63
N ILE A 180 -7.37 6.77 6.53
CA ILE A 180 -6.33 5.74 6.60
C ILE A 180 -6.21 5.10 5.22
N GLY A 181 -5.03 5.18 4.60
CA GLY A 181 -4.72 4.53 3.34
C GLY A 181 -3.68 3.42 3.52
N HIS A 182 -3.95 2.21 3.03
CA HIS A 182 -2.98 1.12 3.03
C HIS A 182 -2.51 0.79 1.60
N SER A 183 -1.20 0.59 1.41
CA SER A 183 -0.65 0.20 0.11
C SER A 183 -1.09 1.18 -1.00
N LEU A 184 -1.63 0.72 -2.13
CA LEU A 184 -2.22 1.59 -3.17
C LEU A 184 -3.30 2.53 -2.60
N GLY A 185 -4.03 2.11 -1.56
CA GLY A 185 -5.02 2.96 -0.90
C GLY A 185 -4.43 4.23 -0.27
N SER A 186 -3.13 4.26 0.03
CA SER A 186 -2.45 5.49 0.48
C SER A 186 -2.27 6.50 -0.65
N VAL A 187 -2.03 6.03 -1.88
CA VAL A 187 -1.98 6.87 -3.08
C VAL A 187 -3.38 7.44 -3.37
N VAL A 188 -4.41 6.58 -3.29
CA VAL A 188 -5.81 6.99 -3.45
C VAL A 188 -6.20 8.04 -2.41
N ALA A 189 -5.84 7.83 -1.14
CA ALA A 189 -6.12 8.75 -0.03
C ALA A 189 -5.46 10.12 -0.26
N TYR A 190 -4.18 10.12 -0.62
CA TYR A 190 -3.42 11.33 -0.92
C TYR A 190 -4.06 12.13 -2.07
N GLU A 191 -4.30 11.47 -3.20
CA GLU A 191 -4.89 12.15 -4.38
C GLU A 191 -6.32 12.64 -4.11
N ALA A 192 -7.12 11.89 -3.34
CA ALA A 192 -8.46 12.31 -2.96
C ALA A 192 -8.44 13.56 -2.07
N LEU A 193 -7.52 13.65 -1.11
CA LEU A 193 -7.33 14.83 -0.26
C LEU A 193 -6.86 16.03 -1.06
N CYS A 194 -5.87 15.86 -1.93
CA CYS A 194 -5.40 16.94 -2.81
C CYS A 194 -6.51 17.48 -3.73
N ALA A 195 -7.39 16.59 -4.22
CA ALA A 195 -8.53 16.99 -5.07
C ALA A 195 -9.66 17.68 -4.30
N ASN A 196 -9.70 17.53 -2.96
CA ASN A 196 -10.78 18.02 -2.11
C ASN A 196 -10.27 18.81 -0.89
N PRO A 197 -9.60 19.96 -1.11
CA PRO A 197 -8.99 20.74 -0.02
C PRO A 197 -10.02 21.33 0.96
N GLN A 198 -11.31 21.27 0.63
CA GLN A 198 -12.41 21.73 1.48
C GLN A 198 -12.86 20.68 2.52
N TRP A 199 -12.34 19.46 2.48
CA TRP A 199 -12.69 18.45 3.47
C TRP A 199 -12.16 18.82 4.87
N ASN A 200 -12.93 18.46 5.89
CA ASN A 200 -12.56 18.70 7.30
C ASN A 200 -11.71 17.55 7.87
N VAL A 201 -10.83 16.98 7.05
CA VAL A 201 -9.94 15.89 7.47
C VAL A 201 -8.74 16.47 8.19
N HIS A 202 -8.57 16.08 9.43
CA HIS A 202 -7.46 16.53 10.28
C HIS A 202 -6.20 15.71 10.02
N THR A 203 -6.35 14.38 9.95
CA THR A 203 -5.21 13.46 9.93
C THR A 203 -5.27 12.51 8.73
N LEU A 204 -4.17 12.44 7.99
CA LEU A 204 -3.89 11.37 7.04
C LEU A 204 -2.96 10.34 7.71
N VAL A 205 -3.32 9.06 7.64
CA VAL A 205 -2.49 7.94 8.07
C VAL A 205 -2.20 7.04 6.88
N THR A 206 -0.94 6.92 6.47
CA THR A 206 -0.51 6.04 5.40
C THR A 206 0.23 4.83 5.97
N LEU A 207 -0.18 3.63 5.56
CA LEU A 207 0.31 2.35 6.06
C LEU A 207 0.94 1.57 4.91
N GLY A 208 2.22 1.17 5.03
CA GLY A 208 2.91 0.42 4.00
C GLY A 208 2.84 1.09 2.62
N SER A 209 3.07 2.38 2.58
CA SER A 209 2.79 3.25 1.43
C SER A 209 3.87 3.19 0.35
N PRO A 210 3.49 3.07 -0.95
CA PRO A 210 4.42 3.17 -2.07
C PRO A 210 4.60 4.62 -2.57
N LEU A 211 4.06 5.64 -1.90
CA LEU A 211 4.03 7.04 -2.35
C LEU A 211 5.42 7.63 -2.66
N GLY A 212 6.48 7.19 -1.96
CA GLY A 212 7.84 7.69 -2.15
C GLY A 212 8.60 7.03 -3.32
N ILE A 213 8.04 6.08 -4.05
CA ILE A 213 8.74 5.36 -5.12
C ILE A 213 8.93 6.28 -6.34
N GLN A 214 10.11 6.89 -6.41
CA GLN A 214 10.49 7.79 -7.50
C GLN A 214 10.55 7.06 -8.85
N ASN A 215 10.35 7.81 -9.93
CA ASN A 215 10.28 7.40 -11.33
C ASN A 215 9.11 6.47 -11.68
N LEU A 216 8.35 6.00 -10.71
CA LEU A 216 7.23 5.08 -10.94
C LEU A 216 5.91 5.59 -10.37
N ILE A 217 5.82 5.76 -9.04
CA ILE A 217 4.57 6.13 -8.37
C ILE A 217 4.59 7.61 -8.02
N PHE A 218 5.65 8.10 -7.38
CA PHE A 218 5.77 9.50 -6.97
C PHE A 218 5.54 10.47 -8.14
N ASP A 219 6.23 10.26 -9.26
CA ASP A 219 6.15 11.14 -10.44
C ASP A 219 4.83 11.01 -11.23
N ALA A 220 4.04 9.96 -10.96
CA ALA A 220 2.72 9.74 -11.55
C ALA A 220 1.56 10.24 -10.69
N LEU A 221 1.83 10.85 -9.54
CA LEU A 221 0.81 11.37 -8.63
C LEU A 221 0.02 12.53 -9.25
N THR A 222 -1.18 12.72 -8.75
CA THR A 222 -2.02 13.87 -9.06
C THR A 222 -2.40 14.61 -7.76
N PRO A 223 -1.97 15.86 -7.55
CA PRO A 223 -1.18 16.68 -8.47
C PRO A 223 0.25 16.17 -8.66
N THR A 224 0.80 16.42 -9.84
CA THR A 224 2.19 16.03 -10.15
C THR A 224 3.17 16.77 -9.24
N PRO A 225 4.15 16.06 -8.63
CA PRO A 225 5.19 16.67 -7.83
C PRO A 225 6.01 17.70 -8.63
N GLU A 226 6.42 18.78 -7.98
CA GLU A 226 7.25 19.82 -8.57
C GLU A 226 8.60 19.90 -7.87
N ASN A 227 9.69 19.94 -8.64
CA ASN A 227 11.05 20.01 -8.12
C ASN A 227 11.39 18.90 -7.07
N GLY A 228 10.84 17.71 -7.26
CA GLY A 228 11.05 16.57 -6.35
C GLY A 228 10.23 16.65 -5.05
N GLN A 229 9.27 17.58 -4.97
CA GLN A 229 8.37 17.74 -3.83
C GLN A 229 6.92 17.51 -4.23
N GLY A 230 6.24 16.65 -3.47
CA GLY A 230 4.80 16.44 -3.57
C GLY A 230 4.03 17.58 -2.90
N VAL A 231 2.79 17.76 -3.31
CA VAL A 231 1.90 18.76 -2.72
C VAL A 231 1.41 18.28 -1.35
N TRP A 232 1.37 19.19 -0.35
CA TRP A 232 0.77 18.87 0.95
C TRP A 232 -0.75 18.71 0.82
N PRO A 233 -1.35 17.59 1.31
CA PRO A 233 -2.75 17.25 1.02
C PRO A 233 -3.78 17.99 1.89
N ASN A 234 -3.46 19.19 2.37
CA ASN A 234 -4.31 20.05 3.19
C ASN A 234 -4.89 19.36 4.45
N VAL A 235 -4.06 18.61 5.16
CA VAL A 235 -4.35 18.05 6.48
C VAL A 235 -3.49 18.73 7.54
N GLU A 236 -3.93 18.71 8.80
CA GLU A 236 -3.11 19.24 9.89
C GLU A 236 -1.95 18.31 10.21
N GLN A 237 -2.19 16.99 10.13
CA GLN A 237 -1.18 15.98 10.43
C GLN A 237 -1.18 14.86 9.40
N TRP A 238 0.01 14.40 9.07
CA TRP A 238 0.22 13.21 8.24
C TRP A 238 1.22 12.28 8.91
N PHE A 239 0.74 11.09 9.28
CA PHE A 239 1.57 10.01 9.80
C PHE A 239 1.78 8.97 8.71
N ASN A 240 3.04 8.65 8.43
CA ASN A 240 3.40 7.54 7.55
C ASN A 240 4.00 6.42 8.40
N ILE A 241 3.41 5.24 8.32
CA ILE A 241 3.80 4.09 9.13
C ILE A 241 4.27 2.98 8.20
N ALA A 242 5.54 2.61 8.30
CA ALA A 242 6.17 1.60 7.45
C ALA A 242 6.84 0.51 8.29
N ASP A 243 6.75 -0.73 7.83
CA ASP A 243 7.55 -1.83 8.37
C ASP A 243 8.90 -1.89 7.63
N LYS A 244 9.98 -2.15 8.37
CA LYS A 244 11.33 -2.24 7.80
C LYS A 244 11.47 -3.35 6.76
N GLY A 245 10.67 -4.41 6.87
CA GLY A 245 10.66 -5.56 5.96
C GLY A 245 9.59 -5.46 4.86
N ASP A 246 8.82 -4.37 4.81
CA ASP A 246 7.79 -4.18 3.80
C ASP A 246 8.41 -3.75 2.46
N ILE A 247 8.42 -4.66 1.50
CA ILE A 247 9.02 -4.43 0.18
C ILE A 247 8.11 -3.67 -0.78
N VAL A 248 6.86 -3.39 -0.40
CA VAL A 248 5.96 -2.50 -1.17
C VAL A 248 6.24 -1.04 -0.80
N ALA A 249 6.44 -0.76 0.48
CA ALA A 249 6.89 0.53 0.96
C ALA A 249 8.41 0.64 0.81
N LEU A 250 8.91 0.72 -0.43
CA LEU A 250 10.35 0.81 -0.72
C LEU A 250 11.00 2.00 -0.01
N GLU A 251 10.37 3.16 -0.08
CA GLU A 251 10.73 4.33 0.70
C GLU A 251 9.97 4.31 2.02
N LYS A 252 10.71 4.17 3.12
CA LYS A 252 10.12 4.09 4.47
C LYS A 252 9.78 5.46 5.04
N GLU A 253 10.43 6.50 4.55
CA GLU A 253 10.28 7.89 4.97
C GLU A 253 9.70 8.73 3.83
N LEU A 254 8.57 9.37 4.07
CA LEU A 254 7.93 10.25 3.10
C LEU A 254 8.24 11.74 3.37
N ALA A 255 8.73 12.10 4.54
CA ALA A 255 9.10 13.47 4.88
C ALA A 255 10.06 14.13 3.86
N PRO A 256 11.08 13.42 3.30
CA PRO A 256 11.94 14.00 2.28
C PRO A 256 11.22 14.44 1.01
N HIS A 257 10.05 13.84 0.73
CA HIS A 257 9.28 14.07 -0.50
C HIS A 257 8.07 14.98 -0.29
N PHE A 258 7.51 15.04 0.94
CA PHE A 258 6.25 15.75 1.21
C PHE A 258 6.34 16.76 2.35
N GLY A 259 7.51 16.90 3.00
CA GLY A 259 7.73 17.90 4.05
C GLY A 259 7.32 17.41 5.43
N SER A 260 6.30 17.99 6.06
CA SER A 260 5.96 17.78 7.49
C SER A 260 5.33 16.43 7.81
N VAL A 261 5.68 15.37 7.11
CA VAL A 261 5.23 13.99 7.42
C VAL A 261 5.93 13.48 8.67
N THR A 262 5.18 12.86 9.57
CA THR A 262 5.74 12.12 10.71
C THR A 262 5.92 10.66 10.30
N ASP A 263 7.16 10.28 9.99
CA ASP A 263 7.52 8.92 9.60
C ASP A 263 7.75 8.06 10.85
N LEU A 264 7.06 6.93 10.94
CA LEU A 264 7.13 5.97 12.03
C LEU A 264 7.46 4.57 11.49
N LEU A 265 8.37 3.87 12.16
CA LEU A 265 8.74 2.52 11.82
C LEU A 265 8.12 1.52 12.80
N VAL A 266 7.52 0.46 12.24
CA VAL A 266 6.97 -0.66 13.00
C VAL A 266 7.64 -1.97 12.60
N TYR A 267 7.34 -3.04 13.33
CA TYR A 267 7.79 -4.39 13.02
C TYR A 267 6.61 -5.35 13.01
N ASN A 268 6.19 -5.76 11.82
CA ASN A 268 5.05 -6.64 11.57
C ASN A 268 5.45 -8.12 11.42
N GLY A 269 6.72 -8.44 11.60
CA GLY A 269 7.25 -9.80 11.49
C GLY A 269 7.20 -10.34 10.05
N TRP A 270 6.67 -11.55 9.88
CA TRP A 270 6.63 -12.25 8.59
C TRP A 270 5.61 -11.70 7.60
N GLU A 271 4.63 -10.93 8.08
CA GLU A 271 3.53 -10.35 7.31
C GLU A 271 3.72 -8.83 7.25
N SER A 272 4.92 -8.41 6.84
CA SER A 272 5.35 -7.01 6.88
C SER A 272 4.42 -6.04 6.14
N HIS A 273 3.66 -6.52 5.13
CA HIS A 273 2.70 -5.74 4.37
C HIS A 273 1.23 -6.00 4.76
N ASP A 274 0.96 -6.80 5.79
CA ASP A 274 -0.43 -7.08 6.20
C ASP A 274 -1.05 -5.88 6.91
N VAL A 275 -2.18 -5.42 6.39
CA VAL A 275 -2.89 -4.24 6.91
C VAL A 275 -3.35 -4.39 8.36
N LYS A 276 -3.72 -5.60 8.79
CA LYS A 276 -4.18 -5.85 10.17
C LYS A 276 -3.04 -5.67 11.16
N ARG A 277 -1.81 -6.06 10.77
CA ARG A 277 -0.60 -5.81 11.55
C ARG A 277 -0.35 -4.31 11.72
N TYR A 278 -0.42 -3.57 10.62
CA TYR A 278 -0.33 -2.11 10.66
C TYR A 278 -1.40 -1.47 11.54
N LEU A 279 -2.67 -1.86 11.37
CA LEU A 279 -3.79 -1.29 12.13
C LEU A 279 -3.72 -1.60 13.63
N THR A 280 -3.16 -2.77 14.01
CA THR A 280 -3.00 -3.17 15.41
C THR A 280 -1.78 -2.52 16.07
N ALA A 281 -0.87 -1.91 15.30
CA ALA A 281 0.30 -1.24 15.86
C ALA A 281 -0.08 -0.04 16.74
N LYS A 282 0.67 0.14 17.83
CA LYS A 282 0.50 1.26 18.75
C LYS A 282 0.61 2.61 18.02
N GLU A 283 1.55 2.71 17.11
CA GLU A 283 1.83 3.90 16.30
C GLU A 283 0.59 4.31 15.50
N THR A 284 -0.11 3.35 14.90
CA THR A 284 -1.37 3.59 14.18
C THR A 284 -2.47 4.03 15.13
N GLY A 285 -2.58 3.36 16.28
CA GLY A 285 -3.55 3.75 17.31
C GLY A 285 -3.36 5.19 17.79
N CYS A 286 -2.11 5.60 18.06
CA CYS A 286 -1.77 6.97 18.43
C CYS A 286 -2.11 7.96 17.30
N ALA A 287 -1.69 7.69 16.06
CA ALA A 287 -1.93 8.56 14.92
C ALA A 287 -3.42 8.79 14.64
N VAL A 288 -4.23 7.74 14.73
CA VAL A 288 -5.69 7.83 14.55
C VAL A 288 -6.34 8.57 15.70
N ALA A 289 -5.90 8.34 16.94
CA ALA A 289 -6.43 9.02 18.13
C ALA A 289 -6.24 10.53 18.07
N THR A 290 -5.09 11.00 17.56
CA THR A 290 -4.80 12.44 17.39
C THR A 290 -5.87 13.12 16.53
N GLY A 291 -6.32 12.50 15.43
CA GLY A 291 -7.34 13.09 14.58
C GLY A 291 -8.77 13.01 15.12
N ILE A 292 -9.04 12.09 16.06
CA ILE A 292 -10.40 11.88 16.59
C ILE A 292 -10.65 12.61 17.90
N PHE A 293 -9.64 12.66 18.77
CA PHE A 293 -9.80 13.07 20.17
C PHE A 293 -9.12 14.40 20.50
N GLU A 294 -8.28 14.93 19.62
CA GLU A 294 -7.71 16.28 19.69
C GLU A 294 -8.48 17.26 18.78
#